data_b09f5888c19f3f0230e2dd7ca7f5ff9c
#
_entry.id   b09f5888c19f3f0230e2dd7ca7f5ff9c
#
_cell.length_a   1.000
_cell.length_b   1.000
_cell.length_c   1.000
_cell.angle_alpha   90.00
_cell.angle_beta   90.00
_cell.angle_gamma   90.00
#
_symmetry.space_group_name_H-M   'P 1'
#
loop_
_entity.id
_entity.type
_entity.pdbx_description
1 polymer ?
#
loop_
_entity_poly.entity_id
_entity_poly.type
_entity_poly.pdbx_seq_one_letter_code
_entity_poly.pdbx_strand_id
1 'polypeptide(L)'
;ASITDGTRIREFVDKAYHIATNGYPGAVHLSLPVDIMFSSFAEEVGLEERPYSQKAKPIAKAWPDPNSLSEVLELACNSKKPVIIGGHGVWWSHSEKNLEAAGNNLNIPIFNVPYHQKLLGEEANAYMGLADIHQYPPSEFALHNSDLVLVVGARLDNQLNFGNPPFIPESTKLVCVNGSHEELELNRAADLSLLSDPGVFLDTLSNLKKNNKWSLGANWFEENKKKKKEWVDKSLKDLEIEAEASKKNGGKIHPLQLSLDVQDAMSENDWLVIDGGNTHFWSEIAINIAGAKGKKLKGILHPGTFS
;
A
#
# COMPACT_ATOMS: atom_id res chain seq x y z
N ALA A 1 26.13 -2.95 -7.46
CA ALA A 1 27.52 -2.57 -7.68
C ALA A 1 28.46 -3.68 -7.20
N SER A 2 29.68 -3.73 -7.75
CA SER A 2 30.76 -4.62 -7.28
C SER A 2 31.83 -3.78 -6.59
N ILE A 3 32.30 -4.23 -5.44
CA ILE A 3 33.38 -3.59 -4.69
C ILE A 3 34.68 -4.16 -5.21
N THR A 4 35.49 -3.32 -5.85
CA THR A 4 36.79 -3.72 -6.44
C THR A 4 38.00 -3.24 -5.63
N ASP A 5 37.76 -2.47 -4.55
CA ASP A 5 38.76 -1.91 -3.68
C ASP A 5 38.27 -2.00 -2.23
N GLY A 6 38.95 -2.81 -1.41
CA GLY A 6 38.55 -3.06 -0.02
C GLY A 6 38.65 -1.83 0.87
N THR A 7 39.50 -0.85 0.54
CA THR A 7 39.58 0.41 1.30
C THR A 7 38.31 1.26 1.19
N ARG A 8 37.48 1.00 0.18
CA ARG A 8 36.27 1.73 -0.12
C ARG A 8 34.98 1.00 0.31
N ILE A 9 35.06 -0.14 0.98
CA ILE A 9 33.90 -0.92 1.42
C ILE A 9 32.89 -0.02 2.13
N ARG A 10 33.35 0.80 3.06
CA ARG A 10 32.47 1.70 3.83
C ARG A 10 31.71 2.69 2.95
N GLU A 11 32.39 3.31 1.98
CA GLU A 11 31.77 4.22 1.02
C GLU A 11 30.64 3.54 0.22
N PHE A 12 30.90 2.32 -0.25
CA PHE A 12 29.89 1.55 -1.00
C PHE A 12 28.69 1.16 -0.14
N VAL A 13 28.93 0.77 1.13
CA VAL A 13 27.84 0.44 2.08
C VAL A 13 27.00 1.69 2.40
N ASP A 14 27.65 2.81 2.69
CA ASP A 14 26.94 4.08 2.97
C ASP A 14 26.11 4.52 1.76
N LYS A 15 26.66 4.40 0.56
CA LYS A 15 25.94 4.71 -0.69
C LYS A 15 24.77 3.74 -0.94
N ALA A 16 25.00 2.45 -0.71
CA ALA A 16 23.96 1.44 -0.85
C ALA A 16 22.80 1.71 0.14
N TYR A 17 23.12 2.00 1.39
CA TYR A 17 22.11 2.37 2.38
C TYR A 17 21.35 3.64 1.98
N HIS A 18 22.06 4.66 1.50
CA HIS A 18 21.43 5.88 1.03
C HIS A 18 20.47 5.62 -0.13
N ILE A 19 20.87 4.83 -1.13
CA ILE A 19 20.01 4.49 -2.27
C ILE A 19 18.82 3.64 -1.82
N ALA A 20 19.04 2.67 -0.90
CA ALA A 20 17.99 1.80 -0.40
C ALA A 20 16.90 2.52 0.39
N THR A 21 17.20 3.71 0.94
CA THR A 21 16.31 4.40 1.88
C THR A 21 15.78 5.76 1.40
N ASN A 22 16.27 6.26 0.25
CA ASN A 22 15.86 7.57 -0.27
C ASN A 22 15.20 7.45 -1.65
N GLY A 23 14.40 8.44 -2.00
CA GLY A 23 13.59 8.41 -3.21
C GLY A 23 12.46 7.39 -3.07
N TYR A 24 12.43 6.38 -3.94
CA TYR A 24 11.60 5.19 -3.78
C TYR A 24 12.46 4.10 -3.12
N PRO A 25 12.26 3.83 -1.81
CA PRO A 25 13.07 2.86 -1.09
C PRO A 25 12.95 1.45 -1.68
N GLY A 26 14.06 0.74 -1.73
CA GLY A 26 14.09 -0.58 -2.34
C GLY A 26 15.38 -1.35 -2.08
N ALA A 27 15.43 -2.57 -2.59
CA ALA A 27 16.58 -3.45 -2.45
C ALA A 27 17.78 -2.95 -3.27
N VAL A 28 18.95 -3.01 -2.67
CA VAL A 28 20.24 -2.78 -3.35
C VAL A 28 21.12 -4.00 -3.23
N HIS A 29 21.99 -4.20 -4.22
CA HIS A 29 22.92 -5.32 -4.24
C HIS A 29 24.35 -4.83 -4.31
N LEU A 30 25.19 -5.31 -3.36
CA LEU A 30 26.63 -5.16 -3.35
C LEU A 30 27.29 -6.54 -3.52
N SER A 31 28.13 -6.66 -4.53
CA SER A 31 28.97 -7.85 -4.74
C SER A 31 30.32 -7.62 -4.08
N LEU A 32 30.71 -8.52 -3.19
CA LEU A 32 32.03 -8.55 -2.59
C LEU A 32 32.81 -9.73 -3.20
N PRO A 33 33.80 -9.47 -4.06
CA PRO A 33 34.69 -10.52 -4.57
C PRO A 33 35.47 -11.22 -3.46
N VAL A 34 35.80 -12.49 -3.68
CA VAL A 34 36.45 -13.34 -2.67
C VAL A 34 37.80 -12.81 -2.22
N ASP A 35 38.59 -12.28 -3.13
CA ASP A 35 39.90 -11.65 -2.85
C ASP A 35 39.78 -10.45 -1.91
N ILE A 36 38.73 -9.63 -2.10
CA ILE A 36 38.42 -8.51 -1.20
C ILE A 36 38.00 -9.02 0.19
N MET A 37 37.16 -10.08 0.25
CA MET A 37 36.66 -10.62 1.51
C MET A 37 37.76 -11.19 2.41
N PHE A 38 38.80 -11.76 1.84
CA PHE A 38 39.91 -12.37 2.58
C PHE A 38 41.14 -11.46 2.75
N SER A 39 41.10 -10.24 2.22
CA SER A 39 42.13 -9.26 2.41
C SER A 39 41.94 -8.45 3.68
N SER A 40 43.03 -7.93 4.26
CA SER A 40 43.02 -7.04 5.43
C SER A 40 43.36 -5.62 4.98
N PHE A 41 42.42 -4.70 5.19
CA PHE A 41 42.55 -3.28 4.82
C PHE A 41 42.47 -2.34 6.03
N ALA A 42 42.35 -2.88 7.25
CA ALA A 42 42.05 -2.09 8.45
C ALA A 42 43.16 -1.07 8.77
N GLU A 43 44.41 -1.45 8.57
CA GLU A 43 45.58 -0.59 8.84
C GLU A 43 45.74 0.52 7.81
N GLU A 44 45.35 0.26 6.56
CA GLU A 44 45.49 1.22 5.46
C GLU A 44 44.41 2.33 5.49
N VAL A 45 43.26 2.08 6.10
CA VAL A 45 42.10 2.98 6.03
C VAL A 45 41.88 3.76 7.31
N GLY A 46 42.61 3.45 8.40
CA GLY A 46 42.37 4.08 9.71
C GLY A 46 40.91 3.92 10.15
N LEU A 47 40.32 2.75 9.97
CA LEU A 47 38.88 2.47 10.26
C LEU A 47 38.54 2.69 11.74
N GLU A 48 39.53 2.62 12.62
CA GLU A 48 39.38 2.85 14.05
C GLU A 48 39.12 4.33 14.40
N GLU A 49 39.53 5.26 13.54
CA GLU A 49 39.45 6.70 13.82
C GLU A 49 38.24 7.42 13.24
N ARG A 50 37.44 6.74 12.44
CA ARG A 50 36.19 7.33 11.89
C ARG A 50 34.97 6.80 12.59
N PRO A 51 34.47 7.51 13.63
CA PRO A 51 33.24 7.10 14.26
C PRO A 51 32.14 7.07 13.21
N TYR A 52 31.45 5.93 13.13
CA TYR A 52 30.24 5.81 12.32
C TYR A 52 29.25 6.87 12.79
N SER A 53 28.85 7.77 11.93
CA SER A 53 27.77 8.70 12.27
C SER A 53 26.48 7.93 12.36
N GLN A 54 26.10 7.51 13.56
CA GLN A 54 24.87 6.80 13.85
C GLN A 54 23.60 7.66 13.69
N LYS A 55 23.75 8.93 13.36
CA LYS A 55 22.60 9.81 13.12
C LYS A 55 22.13 9.58 11.68
N ALA A 56 21.14 8.71 11.55
CA ALA A 56 20.32 8.67 10.34
C ALA A 56 19.79 10.10 10.11
N LYS A 57 20.20 10.69 9.00
CA LYS A 57 19.63 12.00 8.62
C LYS A 57 18.16 11.77 8.26
N PRO A 58 17.25 12.61 8.70
CA PRO A 58 15.86 12.53 8.23
C PRO A 58 15.83 12.60 6.71
N ILE A 59 15.08 11.70 6.09
CA ILE A 59 14.87 11.74 4.65
C ILE A 59 14.10 13.01 4.33
N ALA A 60 14.61 13.79 3.38
CA ALA A 60 13.94 15.01 2.93
C ALA A 60 12.61 14.63 2.25
N LYS A 61 11.53 15.26 2.68
CA LYS A 61 10.22 15.06 2.08
C LYS A 61 10.07 15.93 0.84
N ALA A 62 9.60 15.33 -0.25
CA ALA A 62 9.23 16.08 -1.45
C ALA A 62 7.94 16.87 -1.18
N TRP A 63 7.97 18.17 -1.45
CA TRP A 63 6.80 19.03 -1.42
C TRP A 63 6.27 19.23 -2.83
N PRO A 64 4.95 19.14 -3.02
CA PRO A 64 4.37 19.28 -4.35
C PRO A 64 4.49 20.72 -4.86
N ASP A 65 4.53 20.86 -6.19
CA ASP A 65 4.35 22.16 -6.81
C ASP A 65 2.99 22.75 -6.41
N PRO A 66 2.94 24.03 -5.95
CA PRO A 66 1.70 24.62 -5.44
C PRO A 66 0.57 24.73 -6.48
N ASN A 67 0.90 24.93 -7.74
CA ASN A 67 -0.12 25.03 -8.80
C ASN A 67 -0.74 23.67 -9.08
N SER A 68 0.09 22.64 -9.29
CA SER A 68 -0.36 21.26 -9.50
C SER A 68 -1.14 20.74 -8.28
N LEU A 69 -0.71 21.08 -7.07
CA LEU A 69 -1.45 20.75 -5.85
C LEU A 69 -2.83 21.41 -5.84
N SER A 70 -2.92 22.68 -6.23
CA SER A 70 -4.20 23.41 -6.29
C SER A 70 -5.15 22.79 -7.29
N GLU A 71 -4.67 22.38 -8.46
CA GLU A 71 -5.45 21.69 -9.47
C GLU A 71 -6.00 20.35 -8.97
N VAL A 72 -5.16 19.55 -8.28
CA VAL A 72 -5.60 18.28 -7.66
C VAL A 72 -6.67 18.52 -6.61
N LEU A 73 -6.48 19.52 -5.74
CA LEU A 73 -7.44 19.83 -4.69
C LEU A 73 -8.77 20.33 -5.27
N GLU A 74 -8.74 21.12 -6.36
CA GLU A 74 -9.93 21.56 -7.05
C GLU A 74 -10.67 20.37 -7.71
N LEU A 75 -9.93 19.47 -8.35
CA LEU A 75 -10.48 18.25 -8.92
C LEU A 75 -11.15 17.40 -7.85
N ALA A 76 -10.50 17.23 -6.70
CA ALA A 76 -11.06 16.51 -5.57
C ALA A 76 -12.35 17.15 -5.04
N CYS A 77 -12.39 18.47 -4.89
CA CYS A 77 -13.58 19.20 -4.45
C CYS A 77 -14.77 19.09 -5.37
N ASN A 78 -14.52 18.92 -6.68
CA ASN A 78 -15.58 18.79 -7.70
C ASN A 78 -16.05 17.34 -7.90
N SER A 79 -15.32 16.36 -7.36
CA SER A 79 -15.67 14.95 -7.48
C SER A 79 -16.89 14.59 -6.61
N LYS A 80 -17.72 13.68 -7.11
CA LYS A 80 -18.89 13.14 -6.41
C LYS A 80 -18.65 11.73 -5.88
N LYS A 81 -17.72 11.00 -6.50
CA LYS A 81 -17.42 9.60 -6.22
C LYS A 81 -15.90 9.34 -6.16
N PRO A 82 -15.17 10.10 -5.32
CA PRO A 82 -13.74 9.90 -5.20
C PRO A 82 -13.39 8.59 -4.49
N VAL A 83 -12.24 8.01 -4.86
CA VAL A 83 -11.63 6.86 -4.20
C VAL A 83 -10.16 7.14 -3.96
N ILE A 84 -9.62 6.73 -2.82
CA ILE A 84 -8.18 6.74 -2.56
C ILE A 84 -7.65 5.31 -2.62
N ILE A 85 -6.58 5.10 -3.39
CA ILE A 85 -5.77 3.88 -3.37
C ILE A 85 -4.46 4.21 -2.68
N GLY A 86 -4.25 3.67 -1.48
CA GLY A 86 -3.00 3.80 -0.74
C GLY A 86 -2.04 2.65 -1.04
N GLY A 87 -0.77 2.97 -1.22
CA GLY A 87 0.26 1.98 -1.50
C GLY A 87 1.49 2.07 -0.60
N HIS A 88 2.54 1.40 -1.02
CA HIS A 88 3.78 1.21 -0.27
C HIS A 88 4.47 2.54 0.11
N GLY A 89 4.34 3.57 -0.74
CA GLY A 89 4.86 4.90 -0.45
C GLY A 89 4.24 5.55 0.79
N VAL A 90 2.98 5.25 1.11
CA VAL A 90 2.32 5.72 2.34
C VAL A 90 3.01 5.10 3.57
N TRP A 91 3.33 3.81 3.51
CA TRP A 91 4.05 3.13 4.57
C TRP A 91 5.49 3.65 4.73
N TRP A 92 6.20 3.83 3.63
CA TRP A 92 7.57 4.36 3.66
C TRP A 92 7.66 5.79 4.21
N SER A 93 6.65 6.59 3.98
CA SER A 93 6.57 7.95 4.52
C SER A 93 6.02 8.00 5.95
N HIS A 94 5.68 6.85 6.55
CA HIS A 94 5.03 6.72 7.86
C HIS A 94 3.76 7.58 7.97
N SER A 95 2.94 7.57 6.93
CA SER A 95 1.78 8.45 6.78
C SER A 95 0.42 7.74 6.79
N GLU A 96 0.36 6.57 7.42
CA GLU A 96 -0.88 5.78 7.55
C GLU A 96 -1.97 6.58 8.29
N LYS A 97 -1.58 7.32 9.33
CA LYS A 97 -2.52 8.19 10.07
C LYS A 97 -3.03 9.36 9.22
N ASN A 98 -2.20 9.89 8.33
CA ASN A 98 -2.62 10.93 7.39
C ASN A 98 -3.61 10.37 6.36
N LEU A 99 -3.38 9.14 5.88
CA LEU A 99 -4.30 8.45 4.98
C LEU A 99 -5.65 8.21 5.66
N GLU A 100 -5.64 7.69 6.88
CA GLU A 100 -6.85 7.50 7.68
C GLU A 100 -7.61 8.81 7.90
N ALA A 101 -6.89 9.87 8.29
CA ALA A 101 -7.48 11.19 8.50
C ALA A 101 -8.11 11.76 7.22
N ALA A 102 -7.43 11.62 6.08
CA ALA A 102 -7.96 12.06 4.79
C ALA A 102 -9.28 11.36 4.46
N GLY A 103 -9.33 10.03 4.54
CA GLY A 103 -10.55 9.29 4.26
C GLY A 103 -11.69 9.57 5.23
N ASN A 104 -11.39 9.55 6.54
CA ASN A 104 -12.41 9.76 7.58
C ASN A 104 -12.96 11.21 7.58
N ASN A 105 -12.08 12.21 7.43
CA ASN A 105 -12.50 13.61 7.42
C ASN A 105 -13.32 13.97 6.19
N LEU A 106 -12.98 13.37 5.04
CA LEU A 106 -13.57 13.72 3.75
C LEU A 106 -14.67 12.74 3.30
N ASN A 107 -14.89 11.67 4.05
CA ASN A 107 -15.78 10.55 3.67
C ASN A 107 -15.42 9.95 2.30
N ILE A 108 -14.10 9.76 2.06
CA ILE A 108 -13.62 9.11 0.85
C ILE A 108 -13.27 7.65 1.16
N PRO A 109 -13.82 6.67 0.41
CA PRO A 109 -13.42 5.26 0.52
C PRO A 109 -11.93 5.08 0.25
N ILE A 110 -11.24 4.32 1.11
CA ILE A 110 -9.83 3.98 0.98
C ILE A 110 -9.66 2.50 0.72
N PHE A 111 -8.85 2.17 -0.27
CA PHE A 111 -8.38 0.82 -0.54
C PHE A 111 -6.86 0.78 -0.46
N ASN A 112 -6.29 -0.32 0.04
CA ASN A 112 -4.85 -0.57 -0.01
C ASN A 112 -4.52 -1.46 -1.19
N VAL A 113 -3.38 -1.22 -1.85
CA VAL A 113 -2.89 -2.19 -2.85
C VAL A 113 -2.57 -3.52 -2.17
N PRO A 114 -2.85 -4.67 -2.84
CA PRO A 114 -2.40 -5.98 -2.40
C PRO A 114 -0.86 -6.07 -2.34
N TYR A 115 -0.34 -7.14 -1.73
CA TYR A 115 1.11 -7.48 -1.64
C TYR A 115 1.97 -6.59 -0.75
N HIS A 116 1.40 -5.52 -0.24
CA HIS A 116 2.10 -4.61 0.64
C HIS A 116 1.48 -4.64 2.02
N GLN A 117 2.13 -3.98 2.94
CA GLN A 117 1.70 -3.97 4.32
C GLN A 117 0.29 -3.40 4.45
N LYS A 118 -0.46 -3.94 5.38
CA LYS A 118 -1.76 -3.38 5.75
C LYS A 118 -1.56 -1.97 6.29
N LEU A 119 -1.95 -0.97 5.51
CA LEU A 119 -1.77 0.43 5.86
C LEU A 119 -2.74 0.89 6.97
N LEU A 120 -3.97 0.38 6.93
CA LEU A 120 -5.03 0.77 7.85
C LEU A 120 -5.64 -0.44 8.53
N GLY A 121 -6.01 -0.27 9.81
CA GLY A 121 -6.82 -1.22 10.55
C GLY A 121 -8.31 -1.07 10.24
N GLU A 122 -9.10 -2.04 10.66
CA GLU A 122 -10.55 -2.03 10.44
C GLU A 122 -11.29 -0.99 11.27
N GLU A 123 -10.64 -0.47 12.31
CA GLU A 123 -11.16 0.70 13.03
C GLU A 123 -11.11 1.98 12.21
N ALA A 124 -10.32 2.02 11.11
CA ALA A 124 -10.36 3.13 10.16
C ALA A 124 -11.69 3.07 9.39
N ASN A 125 -12.63 3.93 9.75
CA ASN A 125 -13.98 3.93 9.18
C ASN A 125 -14.01 4.06 7.64
N ALA A 126 -13.00 4.73 7.07
CA ALA A 126 -12.87 4.91 5.63
C ALA A 126 -12.21 3.71 4.91
N TYR A 127 -11.66 2.75 5.65
CA TYR A 127 -10.99 1.61 5.04
C TYR A 127 -11.99 0.59 4.50
N MET A 128 -11.95 0.36 3.21
CA MET A 128 -12.87 -0.56 2.52
C MET A 128 -12.27 -1.92 2.22
N GLY A 129 -10.94 -2.10 2.33
CA GLY A 129 -10.25 -3.36 2.08
C GLY A 129 -9.13 -3.23 1.06
N LEU A 130 -8.77 -4.34 0.43
CA LEU A 130 -7.74 -4.37 -0.60
C LEU A 130 -8.29 -3.87 -1.94
N ALA A 131 -7.46 -3.15 -2.69
CA ALA A 131 -7.72 -2.77 -4.08
C ALA A 131 -7.42 -3.97 -4.99
N ASP A 132 -8.20 -5.01 -4.88
CA ASP A 132 -8.08 -6.24 -5.65
C ASP A 132 -9.28 -6.39 -6.58
N ILE A 133 -9.00 -6.40 -7.86
CA ILE A 133 -10.01 -6.49 -8.90
C ILE A 133 -10.43 -7.93 -9.21
N HIS A 134 -9.65 -8.90 -8.78
CA HIS A 134 -9.91 -10.29 -9.13
C HIS A 134 -10.76 -11.01 -8.08
N GLN A 135 -10.68 -10.58 -6.82
CA GLN A 135 -11.26 -11.32 -5.71
C GLN A 135 -12.06 -10.50 -4.71
N TYR A 136 -12.07 -9.18 -4.88
CA TYR A 136 -12.74 -8.29 -3.95
C TYR A 136 -13.78 -7.39 -4.64
N PRO A 137 -15.01 -7.89 -4.88
CA PRO A 137 -16.08 -7.14 -5.54
C PRO A 137 -16.36 -5.74 -4.99
N PRO A 138 -16.16 -5.42 -3.69
CA PRO A 138 -16.29 -4.04 -3.21
C PRO A 138 -15.29 -3.07 -3.85
N SER A 139 -14.06 -3.50 -4.15
CA SER A 139 -13.10 -2.63 -4.83
C SER A 139 -13.44 -2.45 -6.31
N GLU A 140 -13.87 -3.53 -6.97
CA GLU A 140 -14.37 -3.46 -8.33
C GLU A 140 -15.54 -2.48 -8.44
N PHE A 141 -16.52 -2.58 -7.54
CA PHE A 141 -17.65 -1.65 -7.48
C PHE A 141 -17.18 -0.20 -7.32
N ALA A 142 -16.27 0.06 -6.37
CA ALA A 142 -15.79 1.39 -6.08
C ALA A 142 -15.05 2.01 -7.27
N LEU A 143 -14.11 1.27 -7.85
CA LEU A 143 -13.27 1.76 -8.95
C LEU A 143 -14.08 1.95 -10.24
N HIS A 144 -14.96 1.00 -10.56
CA HIS A 144 -15.78 1.08 -11.76
C HIS A 144 -16.78 2.24 -11.74
N ASN A 145 -17.27 2.64 -10.58
CA ASN A 145 -18.26 3.72 -10.43
C ASN A 145 -17.65 5.06 -10.00
N SER A 146 -16.32 5.13 -9.81
CA SER A 146 -15.65 6.36 -9.40
C SER A 146 -15.60 7.40 -10.54
N ASP A 147 -15.61 8.66 -10.17
CA ASP A 147 -15.33 9.78 -11.07
C ASP A 147 -13.92 10.36 -10.86
N LEU A 148 -13.29 9.99 -9.74
CA LEU A 148 -11.92 10.35 -9.39
C LEU A 148 -11.24 9.21 -8.62
N VAL A 149 -10.05 8.83 -9.04
CA VAL A 149 -9.16 7.92 -8.30
C VAL A 149 -7.86 8.64 -7.94
N LEU A 150 -7.58 8.75 -6.64
CA LEU A 150 -6.35 9.28 -6.09
C LEU A 150 -5.43 8.11 -5.76
N VAL A 151 -4.39 7.89 -6.55
CA VAL A 151 -3.37 6.84 -6.35
C VAL A 151 -2.22 7.45 -5.57
N VAL A 152 -2.12 7.10 -4.28
CA VAL A 152 -1.18 7.74 -3.35
C VAL A 152 -0.12 6.76 -2.89
N GLY A 153 1.12 6.97 -3.33
CA GLY A 153 2.24 6.08 -3.02
C GLY A 153 2.03 4.65 -3.52
N ALA A 154 1.24 4.47 -4.55
CA ALA A 154 0.91 3.18 -5.15
C ALA A 154 1.30 3.15 -6.63
N ARG A 155 1.43 1.93 -7.17
CA ARG A 155 1.55 1.67 -8.61
C ARG A 155 0.22 1.17 -9.15
N LEU A 156 -0.05 1.49 -10.40
CA LEU A 156 -1.09 0.84 -11.19
C LEU A 156 -0.47 -0.38 -11.89
N ASP A 157 -0.27 -1.46 -11.13
CA ASP A 157 0.30 -2.70 -11.64
C ASP A 157 -0.77 -3.71 -12.08
N ASN A 158 -0.37 -4.97 -12.24
CA ASN A 158 -1.26 -6.06 -12.66
C ASN A 158 -2.45 -6.26 -11.71
N GLN A 159 -2.31 -5.98 -10.43
CA GLN A 159 -3.39 -6.12 -9.45
C GLN A 159 -4.55 -5.17 -9.70
N LEU A 160 -4.24 -4.02 -10.30
CA LEU A 160 -5.20 -3.00 -10.68
C LEU A 160 -5.42 -2.96 -12.21
N ASN A 161 -5.15 -4.09 -12.91
CA ASN A 161 -5.22 -4.16 -14.37
C ASN A 161 -4.46 -3.00 -15.05
N PHE A 162 -3.32 -2.62 -14.48
CA PHE A 162 -2.50 -1.50 -14.96
C PHE A 162 -3.28 -0.16 -15.03
N GLY A 163 -4.35 -0.02 -14.27
CA GLY A 163 -5.24 1.13 -14.31
C GLY A 163 -6.20 1.17 -15.51
N ASN A 164 -6.27 0.11 -16.31
CA ASN A 164 -7.04 0.09 -17.55
C ASN A 164 -8.54 -0.21 -17.34
N PRO A 165 -9.40 0.21 -18.28
CA PRO A 165 -10.77 -0.26 -18.33
C PRO A 165 -10.86 -1.80 -18.39
N PRO A 166 -11.96 -2.40 -17.92
CA PRO A 166 -13.15 -1.73 -17.37
C PRO A 166 -13.03 -1.32 -15.89
N PHE A 167 -11.93 -1.65 -15.20
CA PHE A 167 -11.78 -1.42 -13.76
C PHE A 167 -11.81 0.05 -13.39
N ILE A 168 -10.92 0.82 -13.97
CA ILE A 168 -10.93 2.28 -13.88
C ILE A 168 -11.33 2.77 -15.25
N PRO A 169 -12.60 3.20 -15.44
CA PRO A 169 -13.08 3.70 -16.74
C PRO A 169 -12.22 4.84 -17.29
N GLU A 170 -12.19 4.99 -18.59
CA GLU A 170 -11.47 6.11 -19.22
C GLU A 170 -12.02 7.48 -18.81
N SER A 171 -13.31 7.54 -18.49
CA SER A 171 -13.98 8.75 -18.00
C SER A 171 -13.60 9.14 -16.59
N THR A 172 -13.04 8.19 -15.80
CA THR A 172 -12.59 8.44 -14.43
C THR A 172 -11.29 9.25 -14.45
N LYS A 173 -11.31 10.38 -13.75
CA LYS A 173 -10.11 11.18 -13.55
C LYS A 173 -9.10 10.43 -12.66
N LEU A 174 -7.85 10.41 -13.08
CA LEU A 174 -6.78 9.73 -12.41
C LEU A 174 -5.74 10.73 -11.92
N VAL A 175 -5.44 10.71 -10.63
CA VAL A 175 -4.38 11.51 -10.02
C VAL A 175 -3.35 10.57 -9.40
N CYS A 176 -2.09 10.70 -9.80
CA CYS A 176 -0.98 9.94 -9.24
C CYS A 176 -0.13 10.84 -8.34
N VAL A 177 0.07 10.41 -7.09
CA VAL A 177 0.90 11.09 -6.09
C VAL A 177 1.97 10.14 -5.60
N ASN A 178 3.23 10.47 -5.82
CA ASN A 178 4.34 9.64 -5.36
C ASN A 178 5.55 10.49 -4.95
N GLY A 179 6.35 9.97 -4.00
CA GLY A 179 7.58 10.59 -3.54
C GLY A 179 8.78 10.39 -4.49
N SER A 180 8.62 9.59 -5.53
CA SER A 180 9.63 9.36 -6.56
C SER A 180 9.07 9.65 -7.95
N HIS A 181 9.84 10.35 -8.74
CA HIS A 181 9.49 10.66 -10.12
C HIS A 181 9.38 9.40 -11.00
N GLU A 182 10.18 8.38 -10.72
CA GLU A 182 10.19 7.12 -11.47
C GLU A 182 8.91 6.30 -11.30
N GLU A 183 8.12 6.59 -10.25
CA GLU A 183 6.88 5.90 -9.93
C GLU A 183 5.63 6.61 -10.47
N LEU A 184 5.80 7.79 -11.04
CA LEU A 184 4.70 8.52 -11.64
C LEU A 184 4.43 8.04 -13.07
N GLU A 185 3.14 7.99 -13.45
CA GLU A 185 2.67 7.70 -14.80
C GLU A 185 3.09 6.33 -15.37
N LEU A 186 3.47 5.40 -14.51
CA LEU A 186 3.70 4.02 -14.94
C LEU A 186 2.38 3.37 -15.37
N ASN A 187 2.39 2.73 -16.52
CA ASN A 187 1.31 1.96 -17.15
C ASN A 187 0.19 2.83 -17.75
N ARG A 188 -0.59 3.55 -16.97
CA ARG A 188 -1.61 4.48 -17.46
C ARG A 188 -1.21 5.91 -17.13
N ALA A 189 -1.25 6.78 -18.14
CA ALA A 189 -1.07 8.23 -17.94
C ALA A 189 -2.17 8.77 -17.01
N ALA A 190 -1.76 9.57 -16.03
CA ALA A 190 -2.69 10.26 -15.14
C ALA A 190 -3.18 11.58 -15.76
N ASP A 191 -4.37 12.04 -15.35
CA ASP A 191 -4.82 13.41 -15.69
C ASP A 191 -3.94 14.44 -14.98
N LEU A 192 -3.50 14.13 -13.74
CA LEU A 192 -2.56 14.95 -12.98
C LEU A 192 -1.57 14.05 -12.22
N SER A 193 -0.29 14.43 -12.26
CA SER A 193 0.78 13.74 -11.53
C SER A 193 1.46 14.69 -10.58
N LEU A 194 1.62 14.25 -9.32
CA LEU A 194 2.18 15.06 -8.23
C LEU A 194 3.41 14.39 -7.64
N LEU A 195 4.57 14.99 -7.83
CA LEU A 195 5.77 14.59 -7.10
C LEU A 195 5.66 15.15 -5.67
N SER A 196 5.28 14.30 -4.73
CA SER A 196 5.07 14.67 -3.33
C SER A 196 5.28 13.48 -2.40
N ASP A 197 5.84 13.74 -1.22
CA ASP A 197 5.70 12.80 -0.10
C ASP A 197 4.21 12.52 0.15
N PRO A 198 3.78 11.25 0.22
CA PRO A 198 2.38 10.90 0.44
C PRO A 198 1.76 11.56 1.68
N GLY A 199 2.53 11.65 2.79
CA GLY A 199 2.04 12.26 4.03
C GLY A 199 1.79 13.75 3.90
N VAL A 200 2.65 14.47 3.17
CA VAL A 200 2.47 15.91 2.89
C VAL A 200 1.20 16.15 2.09
N PHE A 201 0.99 15.37 1.03
CA PHE A 201 -0.21 15.46 0.22
C PHE A 201 -1.49 15.13 1.02
N LEU A 202 -1.49 14.01 1.75
CA LEU A 202 -2.64 13.54 2.52
C LEU A 202 -3.01 14.51 3.65
N ASP A 203 -2.03 15.14 4.31
CA ASP A 203 -2.29 16.16 5.29
C ASP A 203 -2.97 17.37 4.66
N THR A 204 -2.47 17.85 3.54
CA THR A 204 -3.07 18.96 2.80
C THR A 204 -4.48 18.62 2.32
N LEU A 205 -4.70 17.42 1.79
CA LEU A 205 -6.02 16.94 1.36
C LEU A 205 -7.01 16.90 2.54
N SER A 206 -6.60 16.34 3.67
CA SER A 206 -7.45 16.21 4.86
C SER A 206 -7.89 17.57 5.43
N ASN A 207 -7.10 18.63 5.22
CA ASN A 207 -7.40 19.99 5.68
C ASN A 207 -8.46 20.71 4.81
N LEU A 208 -8.88 20.17 3.67
CA LEU A 208 -9.94 20.76 2.85
C LEU A 208 -11.24 20.95 3.62
N LYS A 209 -11.61 20.00 4.47
CA LYS A 209 -12.80 20.10 5.32
C LYS A 209 -12.72 21.24 6.32
N LYS A 210 -11.56 21.45 6.95
CA LYS A 210 -11.33 22.53 7.92
C LYS A 210 -11.50 23.90 7.29
N ASN A 211 -11.20 24.02 5.99
CA ASN A 211 -11.27 25.26 5.25
C ASN A 211 -12.64 25.48 4.58
N ASN A 212 -13.66 24.69 4.92
CA ASN A 212 -15.01 24.72 4.35
C ASN A 212 -15.04 24.61 2.80
N LYS A 213 -14.02 24.00 2.22
CA LYS A 213 -13.92 23.79 0.77
C LYS A 213 -14.44 22.43 0.32
N TRP A 214 -14.77 21.54 1.25
CA TRP A 214 -15.19 20.18 1.00
C TRP A 214 -16.65 19.94 1.35
N SER A 215 -17.42 19.43 0.40
CA SER A 215 -18.85 19.18 0.56
C SER A 215 -19.33 17.86 -0.06
N LEU A 216 -18.53 16.80 0.02
CA LEU A 216 -18.96 15.50 -0.47
C LEU A 216 -20.14 14.98 0.37
N GLY A 217 -21.21 14.58 -0.30
CA GLY A 217 -22.36 13.94 0.35
C GLY A 217 -21.99 12.56 0.91
N ALA A 218 -22.64 12.15 2.01
CA ALA A 218 -22.36 10.88 2.67
C ALA A 218 -22.76 9.65 1.83
N ASN A 219 -23.58 9.79 0.81
CA ASN A 219 -24.19 8.67 0.07
C ASN A 219 -23.15 7.73 -0.55
N TRP A 220 -22.12 8.28 -1.23
CA TRP A 220 -21.07 7.48 -1.87
C TRP A 220 -20.27 6.67 -0.85
N PHE A 221 -19.94 7.26 0.27
CA PHE A 221 -19.21 6.61 1.33
C PHE A 221 -20.02 5.46 1.97
N GLU A 222 -21.28 5.72 2.30
CA GLU A 222 -22.15 4.70 2.90
C GLU A 222 -22.49 3.58 1.91
N GLU A 223 -22.58 3.86 0.62
CA GLU A 223 -22.77 2.86 -0.42
C GLU A 223 -21.58 1.88 -0.47
N ASN A 224 -20.34 2.38 -0.39
CA ASN A 224 -19.14 1.53 -0.33
C ASN A 224 -19.10 0.70 0.96
N LYS A 225 -19.43 1.26 2.10
CA LYS A 225 -19.54 0.52 3.37
C LYS A 225 -20.57 -0.60 3.29
N LYS A 226 -21.72 -0.32 2.69
CA LYS A 226 -22.76 -1.31 2.47
C LYS A 226 -22.29 -2.44 1.58
N LYS A 227 -21.59 -2.14 0.48
CA LYS A 227 -21.02 -3.15 -0.43
C LYS A 227 -19.99 -4.03 0.28
N LYS A 228 -19.10 -3.43 1.08
CA LYS A 228 -18.15 -4.17 1.92
C LYS A 228 -18.90 -5.13 2.86
N LYS A 229 -19.88 -4.63 3.60
CA LYS A 229 -20.66 -5.45 4.55
C LYS A 229 -21.40 -6.59 3.87
N GLU A 230 -22.12 -6.32 2.77
CA GLU A 230 -22.83 -7.34 1.99
C GLU A 230 -21.91 -8.47 1.53
N TRP A 231 -20.70 -8.11 1.09
CA TRP A 231 -19.71 -9.10 0.65
C TRP A 231 -19.17 -9.95 1.82
N VAL A 232 -18.84 -9.33 2.96
CA VAL A 232 -18.38 -10.03 4.16
C VAL A 232 -19.44 -11.00 4.67
N ASP A 233 -20.68 -10.52 4.82
CA ASP A 233 -21.82 -11.34 5.31
C ASP A 233 -22.06 -12.54 4.39
N LYS A 234 -22.00 -12.33 3.06
CA LYS A 234 -22.11 -13.39 2.07
C LYS A 234 -20.97 -14.40 2.17
N SER A 235 -19.72 -13.93 2.22
CA SER A 235 -18.54 -14.81 2.26
C SER A 235 -18.52 -15.71 3.50
N LEU A 236 -18.93 -15.18 4.65
CA LEU A 236 -19.03 -15.95 5.89
C LEU A 236 -20.16 -16.99 5.80
N LYS A 237 -21.31 -16.63 5.24
CA LYS A 237 -22.42 -17.56 5.04
C LYS A 237 -22.06 -18.69 4.06
N ASP A 238 -21.41 -18.36 2.95
CA ASP A 238 -20.96 -19.36 1.97
C ASP A 238 -19.94 -20.30 2.62
N LEU A 239 -19.01 -19.78 3.44
CA LEU A 239 -18.05 -20.58 4.20
C LEU A 239 -18.74 -21.55 5.17
N GLU A 240 -19.77 -21.14 5.91
CA GLU A 240 -20.54 -22.02 6.80
C GLU A 240 -21.16 -23.20 6.03
N ILE A 241 -21.79 -22.92 4.87
CA ILE A 241 -22.41 -23.94 4.03
C ILE A 241 -21.37 -24.95 3.52
N GLU A 242 -20.23 -24.46 3.01
CA GLU A 242 -19.16 -25.30 2.49
C GLU A 242 -18.45 -26.11 3.58
N ALA A 243 -18.26 -25.52 4.78
CA ALA A 243 -17.68 -26.23 5.93
C ALA A 243 -18.59 -27.39 6.40
N GLU A 244 -19.91 -27.19 6.40
CA GLU A 244 -20.85 -28.26 6.73
C GLU A 244 -20.86 -29.37 5.67
N ALA A 245 -20.82 -29.01 4.39
CA ALA A 245 -20.72 -29.97 3.30
C ALA A 245 -19.43 -30.76 3.36
N SER A 246 -18.30 -30.12 3.71
CA SER A 246 -17.00 -30.76 3.87
C SER A 246 -17.00 -31.78 5.01
N LYS A 247 -17.60 -31.44 6.17
CA LYS A 247 -17.72 -32.39 7.30
C LYS A 247 -18.44 -33.68 6.91
N LYS A 248 -19.45 -33.59 6.05
CA LYS A 248 -20.20 -34.76 5.54
C LYS A 248 -19.38 -35.61 4.56
N ASN A 249 -18.38 -35.02 3.88
CA ASN A 249 -17.62 -35.63 2.79
C ASN A 249 -16.16 -35.95 3.19
N GLY A 250 -15.87 -36.23 4.45
CA GLY A 250 -14.55 -36.68 4.92
C GLY A 250 -13.75 -35.65 5.71
N GLY A 251 -14.34 -34.49 6.03
CA GLY A 251 -13.85 -33.59 7.09
C GLY A 251 -12.61 -32.77 6.75
N LYS A 252 -12.37 -32.45 5.48
CA LYS A 252 -11.27 -31.54 5.11
C LYS A 252 -11.60 -30.10 5.51
N ILE A 253 -10.61 -29.39 6.05
CA ILE A 253 -10.75 -27.98 6.39
C ILE A 253 -10.83 -27.16 5.11
N HIS A 254 -11.80 -26.24 5.03
CA HIS A 254 -11.90 -25.29 3.93
C HIS A 254 -10.71 -24.29 3.97
N PRO A 255 -10.05 -23.99 2.84
CA PRO A 255 -8.86 -23.11 2.83
C PRO A 255 -9.12 -21.72 3.44
N LEU A 256 -10.28 -21.12 3.19
CA LEU A 256 -10.66 -19.85 3.82
C LEU A 256 -10.77 -19.98 5.34
N GLN A 257 -11.36 -21.07 5.85
CA GLN A 257 -11.44 -21.31 7.29
C GLN A 257 -10.03 -21.40 7.90
N LEU A 258 -9.14 -22.17 7.26
CA LEU A 258 -7.73 -22.26 7.71
C LEU A 258 -7.06 -20.89 7.74
N SER A 259 -7.25 -20.08 6.68
CA SER A 259 -6.66 -18.73 6.61
C SER A 259 -7.21 -17.79 7.69
N LEU A 260 -8.49 -17.88 8.02
CA LEU A 260 -9.11 -17.14 9.11
C LEU A 260 -8.59 -17.61 10.48
N ASP A 261 -8.50 -18.93 10.70
CA ASP A 261 -8.01 -19.51 11.95
C ASP A 261 -6.54 -19.13 12.21
N VAL A 262 -5.71 -19.13 11.15
CA VAL A 262 -4.31 -18.66 11.25
C VAL A 262 -4.26 -17.20 11.68
N GLN A 263 -5.05 -16.34 11.04
CA GLN A 263 -5.10 -14.92 11.40
C GLN A 263 -5.67 -14.71 12.82
N ASP A 264 -6.64 -15.53 13.24
CA ASP A 264 -7.19 -15.47 14.58
C ASP A 264 -6.18 -15.90 15.66
N ALA A 265 -5.23 -16.77 15.32
CA ALA A 265 -4.16 -17.18 16.21
C ALA A 265 -3.01 -16.17 16.33
N MET A 266 -2.88 -15.24 15.38
CA MET A 266 -1.80 -14.23 15.36
C MET A 266 -2.07 -13.08 16.32
N SER A 267 -1.01 -12.45 16.83
CA SER A 267 -1.05 -11.24 17.65
C SER A 267 -0.86 -9.96 16.81
N GLU A 268 -1.11 -8.79 17.40
CA GLU A 268 -0.97 -7.49 16.72
C GLU A 268 0.45 -7.18 16.25
N ASN A 269 1.46 -7.84 16.79
CA ASN A 269 2.86 -7.62 16.44
C ASN A 269 3.42 -8.66 15.46
N ASP A 270 2.59 -9.62 15.04
CA ASP A 270 3.02 -10.68 14.14
C ASP A 270 3.01 -10.20 12.68
N TRP A 271 3.86 -10.83 11.89
CA TRP A 271 3.93 -10.66 10.45
C TRP A 271 3.34 -11.86 9.76
N LEU A 272 2.42 -11.64 8.83
CA LEU A 272 1.91 -12.66 7.94
C LEU A 272 2.74 -12.63 6.65
N VAL A 273 3.44 -13.73 6.38
CA VAL A 273 4.15 -13.93 5.11
C VAL A 273 3.38 -14.96 4.32
N ILE A 274 2.92 -14.60 3.14
CA ILE A 274 2.06 -15.42 2.30
C ILE A 274 2.86 -15.87 1.09
N ASP A 275 2.92 -17.18 0.87
CA ASP A 275 3.46 -17.76 -0.35
C ASP A 275 2.44 -17.70 -1.50
N GLY A 276 2.86 -18.01 -2.72
CA GLY A 276 2.03 -17.93 -3.91
C GLY A 276 0.96 -19.02 -4.05
N GLY A 277 0.38 -19.10 -5.22
CA GLY A 277 -0.66 -20.08 -5.57
C GLY A 277 -2.01 -19.77 -4.92
N ASN A 278 -2.86 -20.80 -4.80
CA ASN A 278 -4.21 -20.66 -4.25
C ASN A 278 -4.23 -20.22 -2.78
N THR A 279 -3.17 -20.48 -2.02
CA THR A 279 -3.05 -20.05 -0.62
C THR A 279 -3.08 -18.55 -0.50
N HIS A 280 -2.44 -17.85 -1.41
CA HIS A 280 -2.46 -16.39 -1.49
C HIS A 280 -3.89 -15.85 -1.61
N PHE A 281 -4.66 -16.35 -2.54
CA PHE A 281 -6.03 -15.91 -2.78
C PHE A 281 -6.94 -16.08 -1.56
N TRP A 282 -6.88 -17.24 -0.92
CA TRP A 282 -7.67 -17.46 0.31
C TRP A 282 -7.22 -16.57 1.46
N SER A 283 -5.92 -16.28 1.53
CA SER A 283 -5.39 -15.37 2.55
C SER A 283 -5.82 -13.93 2.33
N GLU A 284 -5.91 -13.44 1.08
CA GLU A 284 -6.42 -12.10 0.78
C GLU A 284 -7.90 -11.96 1.11
N ILE A 285 -8.71 -12.97 0.76
CA ILE A 285 -10.12 -13.01 1.17
C ILE A 285 -10.24 -12.97 2.70
N ALA A 286 -9.42 -13.76 3.40
CA ALA A 286 -9.40 -13.78 4.86
C ALA A 286 -8.96 -12.44 5.45
N ILE A 287 -7.98 -11.74 4.85
CA ILE A 287 -7.54 -10.40 5.26
C ILE A 287 -8.70 -9.40 5.16
N ASN A 288 -9.45 -9.42 4.07
CA ASN A 288 -10.59 -8.54 3.89
C ASN A 288 -11.74 -8.86 4.88
N ILE A 289 -11.90 -10.12 5.27
CA ILE A 289 -12.92 -10.56 6.26
C ILE A 289 -12.44 -10.32 7.70
N ALA A 290 -11.23 -10.73 8.04
CA ALA A 290 -10.69 -10.61 9.41
C ALA A 290 -10.51 -9.16 9.79
N GLY A 291 -10.20 -8.34 8.82
CA GLY A 291 -10.19 -6.92 8.98
C GLY A 291 -11.56 -6.38 9.45
N ALA A 292 -12.68 -6.95 9.02
CA ALA A 292 -14.01 -6.60 9.52
C ALA A 292 -14.24 -7.01 10.99
N LYS A 293 -13.35 -7.82 11.58
CA LYS A 293 -13.40 -8.23 12.99
C LYS A 293 -12.42 -7.43 13.88
N GLY A 294 -11.81 -6.37 13.37
CA GLY A 294 -10.95 -5.46 14.14
C GLY A 294 -9.54 -5.97 14.44
N LYS A 295 -9.06 -7.02 13.76
CA LYS A 295 -7.73 -7.57 14.04
C LYS A 295 -6.64 -6.82 13.28
N LYS A 296 -5.61 -6.36 13.99
CA LYS A 296 -4.43 -5.71 13.43
C LYS A 296 -3.29 -6.73 13.31
N LEU A 297 -2.72 -6.85 12.12
CA LEU A 297 -1.42 -7.48 11.93
C LEU A 297 -0.38 -6.38 11.71
N LYS A 298 0.85 -6.59 12.18
CA LYS A 298 1.94 -5.62 12.03
C LYS A 298 2.31 -5.40 10.57
N GLY A 299 2.24 -6.45 9.77
CA GLY A 299 2.49 -6.36 8.35
C GLY A 299 2.04 -7.61 7.62
N ILE A 300 1.78 -7.46 6.32
CA ILE A 300 1.46 -8.53 5.40
C ILE A 300 2.48 -8.44 4.29
N LEU A 301 3.20 -9.53 4.04
CA LEU A 301 4.20 -9.63 2.98
C LEU A 301 3.81 -10.74 2.03
N HIS A 302 3.90 -10.44 0.75
CA HIS A 302 3.72 -11.41 -0.33
C HIS A 302 4.82 -11.19 -1.37
N PRO A 303 5.50 -12.24 -1.83
CA PRO A 303 6.63 -12.12 -2.76
C PRO A 303 6.21 -11.77 -4.21
N GLY A 304 4.93 -11.64 -4.48
CA GLY A 304 4.43 -11.34 -5.82
C GLY A 304 4.29 -12.59 -6.69
N THR A 305 4.45 -12.40 -7.99
CA THR A 305 4.15 -13.42 -9.01
C THR A 305 5.16 -14.57 -9.09
N PHE A 306 6.29 -14.47 -8.40
CA PHE A 306 7.43 -15.39 -8.47
C PHE A 306 7.71 -16.11 -7.15
N SER A 307 6.69 -16.41 -6.40
CA SER A 307 6.81 -17.23 -5.20
C SER A 307 6.69 -18.72 -5.50
#